data_fe34fc36744deeb6a33a8ea5f344daca
#
_entry.id   fe34fc36744deeb6a33a8ea5f344daca
#
_cell.length_a   1.000
_cell.length_b   1.000
_cell.length_c   1.000
_cell.angle_alpha   90.00
_cell.angle_beta   90.00
_cell.angle_gamma   90.00
#
_symmetry.space_group_name_H-M   'P 1'
#
loop_
_entity.id
_entity.type
_entity.pdbx_description
1 polymer ?
#
loop_
_entity_poly.entity_id
_entity_poly.type
_entity_poly.pdbx_seq_one_letter_code
_entity_poly.pdbx_strand_id
1 'polypeptide(L)'
;MRALLLTLFVALLAGSAPTPRSQALLRPTLADLGFMAGCWRGASEGGAMIDEYYTPPSENLILGVSRYTKGGRVTSYEFSTITAKGDSDLVLTPRPAGQSPADFSLTKLEPGMAVWSNPKHDFPQVISYRRLGSDSLAARIEGPGPDGTQSSEWRMGKVPCVK
;
A
#
# COMPACT_ATOMS: atom_id res chain seq x y z
N MET A 1 -18.18 64.76 53.55
CA MET A 1 -17.75 64.28 52.26
C MET A 1 -17.23 62.87 52.48
N ARG A 2 -18.01 61.84 52.12
CA ARG A 2 -17.65 60.43 52.26
C ARG A 2 -17.28 59.88 50.88
N ALA A 3 -16.00 59.49 50.70
CA ALA A 3 -15.51 58.89 49.47
C ALA A 3 -15.88 57.39 49.44
N LEU A 4 -16.58 56.97 48.37
CA LEU A 4 -16.97 55.58 48.12
C LEU A 4 -15.87 54.94 47.22
N LEU A 5 -15.14 53.98 47.81
CA LEU A 5 -14.15 53.19 47.05
C LEU A 5 -14.89 52.04 46.36
N LEU A 6 -14.90 52.09 45.05
CA LEU A 6 -15.44 51.01 44.20
C LEU A 6 -14.33 50.02 43.92
N THR A 7 -14.37 48.83 44.50
CA THR A 7 -13.46 47.73 44.24
C THR A 7 -13.93 46.96 43.01
N LEU A 8 -13.13 47.01 41.95
CA LEU A 8 -13.35 46.27 40.68
C LEU A 8 -12.84 44.82 40.84
N PHE A 9 -13.77 43.85 40.87
CA PHE A 9 -13.41 42.45 40.85
C PHE A 9 -13.20 42.00 39.39
N VAL A 10 -11.94 41.72 38.98
CA VAL A 10 -11.63 41.11 37.72
C VAL A 10 -11.67 39.59 37.87
N ALA A 11 -12.70 38.94 37.32
CA ALA A 11 -12.80 37.49 37.28
C ALA A 11 -11.89 36.96 36.16
N LEU A 12 -10.78 36.28 36.51
CA LEU A 12 -9.99 35.51 35.57
C LEU A 12 -10.77 34.26 35.16
N LEU A 13 -11.26 34.24 33.92
CA LEU A 13 -11.76 33.02 33.26
C LEU A 13 -10.55 32.19 32.86
N ALA A 14 -10.23 31.14 33.61
CA ALA A 14 -9.25 30.13 33.23
C ALA A 14 -9.86 29.30 32.11
N GLY A 15 -9.52 29.62 30.86
CA GLY A 15 -9.84 28.81 29.68
C GLY A 15 -9.05 27.51 29.74
N SER A 16 -9.75 26.39 29.94
CA SER A 16 -9.14 25.05 29.80
C SER A 16 -8.72 24.83 28.36
N ALA A 17 -7.40 24.76 28.08
CA ALA A 17 -6.89 24.38 26.78
C ALA A 17 -7.36 22.96 26.44
N PRO A 18 -7.82 22.68 25.21
CA PRO A 18 -8.18 21.34 24.81
C PRO A 18 -6.94 20.45 24.87
N THR A 19 -7.02 19.39 25.67
CA THR A 19 -6.01 18.33 25.70
C THR A 19 -5.86 17.74 24.30
N PRO A 20 -4.62 17.60 23.74
CA PRO A 20 -4.43 16.96 22.46
C PRO A 20 -4.95 15.52 22.54
N ARG A 21 -5.99 15.23 21.75
CA ARG A 21 -6.53 13.88 21.59
C ARG A 21 -5.38 13.04 21.02
N SER A 22 -4.86 12.10 21.81
CA SER A 22 -3.91 11.10 21.35
C SER A 22 -4.53 10.44 20.11
N GLN A 23 -3.95 10.70 18.93
CA GLN A 23 -4.27 9.92 17.75
C GLN A 23 -3.73 8.52 18.02
N ALA A 24 -4.61 7.62 18.44
CA ALA A 24 -4.29 6.20 18.44
C ALA A 24 -3.81 5.88 17.02
N LEU A 25 -2.57 5.43 16.89
CA LEU A 25 -2.03 4.96 15.61
C LEU A 25 -2.99 3.88 15.12
N LEU A 26 -3.79 4.21 14.12
CA LEU A 26 -4.71 3.27 13.51
C LEU A 26 -3.84 2.13 12.98
N ARG A 27 -4.12 0.92 13.46
CA ARG A 27 -3.41 -0.27 12.98
C ARG A 27 -3.77 -0.49 11.52
N PRO A 28 -2.81 -0.83 10.64
CA PRO A 28 -3.10 -1.12 9.25
C PRO A 28 -4.06 -2.30 9.13
N THR A 29 -5.02 -2.16 8.23
CA THR A 29 -6.03 -3.19 7.93
C THR A 29 -6.03 -3.51 6.43
N LEU A 30 -6.56 -4.66 6.05
CA LEU A 30 -6.73 -4.98 4.61
C LEU A 30 -7.63 -3.97 3.89
N ALA A 31 -8.57 -3.33 4.59
CA ALA A 31 -9.43 -2.30 4.01
C ALA A 31 -8.62 -1.09 3.49
N ASP A 32 -7.50 -0.75 4.11
CA ASP A 32 -6.61 0.33 3.69
C ASP A 32 -5.93 0.03 2.34
N LEU A 33 -5.88 -1.24 1.94
CA LEU A 33 -5.36 -1.72 0.66
C LEU A 33 -6.43 -1.78 -0.44
N GLY A 34 -7.66 -1.38 -0.14
CA GLY A 34 -8.77 -1.38 -1.11
C GLY A 34 -8.51 -0.60 -2.39
N PHE A 35 -7.52 0.31 -2.40
CA PHE A 35 -7.10 1.04 -3.60
C PHE A 35 -6.48 0.15 -4.68
N MET A 36 -6.01 -1.05 -4.34
CA MET A 36 -5.47 -2.03 -5.27
C MET A 36 -6.57 -2.84 -5.97
N ALA A 37 -7.78 -2.89 -5.41
CA ALA A 37 -8.86 -3.75 -5.92
C ALA A 37 -9.31 -3.35 -7.33
N GLY A 38 -9.41 -4.36 -8.21
CA GLY A 38 -9.84 -4.19 -9.60
C GLY A 38 -8.95 -4.90 -10.59
N CYS A 39 -9.18 -4.62 -11.87
CA CYS A 39 -8.41 -5.15 -12.99
C CYS A 39 -7.61 -4.02 -13.61
N TRP A 40 -6.32 -4.27 -13.79
CA TRP A 40 -5.33 -3.31 -14.21
C TRP A 40 -4.55 -3.82 -15.41
N ARG A 41 -4.24 -2.93 -16.36
CA ARG A 41 -3.40 -3.25 -17.51
C ARG A 41 -2.39 -2.15 -17.77
N GLY A 42 -1.16 -2.55 -18.03
CA GLY A 42 -0.07 -1.65 -18.36
C GLY A 42 1.02 -2.34 -19.14
N ALA A 43 2.16 -1.66 -19.27
CA ALA A 43 3.36 -2.21 -19.88
C ALA A 43 4.58 -1.93 -19.02
N SER A 44 5.53 -2.87 -19.00
CA SER A 44 6.85 -2.66 -18.44
C SER A 44 7.73 -1.87 -19.41
N GLU A 45 8.83 -1.29 -18.92
CA GLU A 45 9.83 -0.63 -19.75
C GLU A 45 10.41 -1.57 -20.83
N GLY A 46 10.47 -2.88 -20.55
CA GLY A 46 10.88 -3.92 -21.49
C GLY A 46 9.82 -4.31 -22.53
N GLY A 47 8.67 -3.62 -22.57
CA GLY A 47 7.62 -3.82 -23.56
C GLY A 47 6.74 -5.06 -23.32
N ALA A 48 6.82 -5.70 -22.16
CA ALA A 48 5.86 -6.72 -21.77
C ALA A 48 4.56 -6.07 -21.33
N MET A 49 3.43 -6.56 -21.83
CA MET A 49 2.11 -6.21 -21.30
C MET A 49 1.89 -6.93 -19.98
N ILE A 50 1.33 -6.20 -19.02
CA ILE A 50 1.05 -6.68 -17.68
C ILE A 50 -0.45 -6.54 -17.45
N ASP A 51 -1.09 -7.64 -17.07
CA ASP A 51 -2.45 -7.66 -16.53
C ASP A 51 -2.35 -8.05 -15.06
N GLU A 52 -2.96 -7.26 -14.18
CA GLU A 52 -3.10 -7.57 -12.76
C GLU A 52 -4.56 -7.52 -12.33
N TYR A 53 -4.94 -8.41 -11.45
CA TYR A 53 -6.24 -8.42 -10.80
C TYR A 53 -6.09 -8.61 -9.30
N TYR A 54 -6.73 -7.75 -8.51
CA TYR A 54 -6.86 -7.88 -7.07
C TYR A 54 -8.32 -7.91 -6.66
N THR A 55 -8.69 -8.89 -5.83
CA THR A 55 -10.03 -8.92 -5.23
C THR A 55 -10.22 -7.73 -4.27
N PRO A 56 -11.46 -7.26 -4.06
CA PRO A 56 -11.74 -6.42 -2.91
C PRO A 56 -11.25 -7.08 -1.61
N PRO A 57 -10.84 -6.28 -0.61
CA PRO A 57 -10.50 -6.80 0.71
C PRO A 57 -11.67 -7.60 1.30
N SER A 58 -11.39 -8.80 1.75
CA SER A 58 -12.25 -9.59 2.60
C SER A 58 -11.69 -9.59 4.02
N GLU A 59 -12.36 -10.22 4.99
CA GLU A 59 -12.01 -10.14 6.42
C GLU A 59 -10.51 -10.32 6.71
N ASN A 60 -9.87 -11.29 6.08
CA ASN A 60 -8.47 -11.64 6.34
C ASN A 60 -7.61 -11.86 5.08
N LEU A 61 -8.14 -11.58 3.87
CA LEU A 61 -7.50 -11.95 2.62
C LEU A 61 -7.80 -10.98 1.48
N ILE A 62 -6.76 -10.68 0.69
CA ILE A 62 -6.85 -10.17 -0.69
C ILE A 62 -6.13 -11.18 -1.58
N LEU A 63 -6.75 -11.58 -2.69
CA LEU A 63 -6.14 -12.40 -3.73
C LEU A 63 -5.65 -11.51 -4.87
N GLY A 64 -4.47 -11.81 -5.37
CA GLY A 64 -3.87 -11.16 -6.55
C GLY A 64 -3.49 -12.18 -7.61
N VAL A 65 -3.63 -11.80 -8.88
CA VAL A 65 -3.12 -12.56 -10.03
C VAL A 65 -2.48 -11.59 -11.00
N SER A 66 -1.27 -11.91 -11.46
CA SER A 66 -0.60 -11.15 -12.51
C SER A 66 -0.23 -12.05 -13.69
N ARG A 67 -0.22 -11.47 -14.88
CA ARG A 67 0.21 -12.13 -16.13
C ARG A 67 1.04 -11.18 -16.95
N TYR A 68 2.17 -11.68 -17.41
CA TYR A 68 3.12 -10.97 -18.28
C TYR A 68 3.08 -11.56 -19.68
N THR A 69 2.90 -10.72 -20.69
CA THR A 69 2.77 -11.15 -22.09
C THR A 69 3.73 -10.34 -22.96
N LYS A 70 4.55 -11.00 -23.77
CA LYS A 70 5.46 -10.36 -24.74
C LYS A 70 5.35 -11.07 -26.08
N GLY A 71 5.21 -10.30 -27.17
CA GLY A 71 5.06 -10.88 -28.52
C GLY A 71 3.84 -11.81 -28.66
N GLY A 72 2.75 -11.52 -27.95
CA GLY A 72 1.54 -12.35 -27.96
C GLY A 72 1.61 -13.65 -27.15
N ARG A 73 2.72 -13.90 -26.44
CA ARG A 73 2.92 -15.10 -25.61
C ARG A 73 3.02 -14.73 -24.13
N VAL A 74 2.42 -15.55 -23.26
CA VAL A 74 2.61 -15.45 -21.81
C VAL A 74 4.04 -15.85 -21.49
N THR A 75 4.78 -14.95 -20.87
CA THR A 75 6.19 -15.15 -20.46
C THR A 75 6.30 -15.46 -18.97
N SER A 76 5.36 -14.99 -18.15
CA SER A 76 5.28 -15.31 -16.74
C SER A 76 3.87 -15.06 -16.22
N TYR A 77 3.57 -15.64 -15.06
CA TYR A 77 2.39 -15.34 -14.26
C TYR A 77 2.68 -15.53 -12.78
N GLU A 78 1.86 -14.92 -11.95
CA GLU A 78 2.02 -14.98 -10.50
C GLU A 78 0.64 -15.02 -9.83
N PHE A 79 0.54 -15.76 -8.74
CA PHE A 79 -0.56 -15.71 -7.79
C PHE A 79 -0.05 -15.10 -6.49
N SER A 80 -0.78 -14.14 -5.94
CA SER A 80 -0.40 -13.46 -4.70
C SER A 80 -1.51 -13.52 -3.67
N THR A 81 -1.12 -13.53 -2.40
CA THR A 81 -2.05 -13.31 -1.29
C THR A 81 -1.55 -12.15 -0.43
N ILE A 82 -2.48 -11.32 0.07
CA ILE A 82 -2.19 -10.39 1.15
C ILE A 82 -3.07 -10.82 2.33
N THR A 83 -2.43 -11.16 3.45
CA THR A 83 -3.10 -11.67 4.66
C THR A 83 -2.73 -10.85 5.88
N ALA A 84 -3.66 -10.73 6.82
CA ALA A 84 -3.36 -10.20 8.15
C ALA A 84 -2.74 -11.31 9.01
N LYS A 85 -1.52 -11.10 9.51
CA LYS A 85 -0.86 -11.97 10.49
C LYS A 85 -0.84 -11.25 11.85
N GLY A 86 -1.52 -11.83 12.84
CA GLY A 86 -1.70 -11.18 14.14
C GLY A 86 -2.49 -9.86 14.01
N ASP A 87 -2.22 -8.92 14.92
CA ASP A 87 -3.04 -7.72 15.07
C ASP A 87 -2.65 -6.55 14.16
N SER A 88 -1.54 -6.61 13.42
CA SER A 88 -1.02 -5.44 12.69
C SER A 88 -0.08 -5.73 11.53
N ASP A 89 0.27 -6.98 11.26
CA ASP A 89 1.17 -7.30 10.14
C ASP A 89 0.37 -7.73 8.90
N LEU A 90 0.44 -6.93 7.83
CA LEU A 90 -0.12 -7.27 6.52
C LEU A 90 0.99 -7.86 5.65
N VAL A 91 0.90 -9.15 5.40
CA VAL A 91 1.93 -9.89 4.65
C VAL A 91 1.48 -10.13 3.23
N LEU A 92 2.27 -9.65 2.27
CA LEU A 92 2.17 -9.98 0.85
C LEU A 92 3.02 -11.22 0.57
N THR A 93 2.40 -12.25 0.01
CA THR A 93 3.10 -13.49 -0.38
C THR A 93 2.92 -13.74 -1.88
N PRO A 94 3.84 -13.25 -2.72
CA PRO A 94 3.92 -13.61 -4.14
C PRO A 94 4.27 -15.10 -4.33
N ARG A 95 3.69 -15.70 -5.38
CA ARG A 95 3.96 -17.07 -5.84
C ARG A 95 4.19 -17.04 -7.36
N PRO A 96 5.35 -16.60 -7.82
CA PRO A 96 5.68 -16.58 -9.24
C PRO A 96 5.77 -18.01 -9.79
N ALA A 97 5.37 -18.18 -11.05
CA ALA A 97 5.50 -19.47 -11.72
C ALA A 97 6.97 -19.92 -11.78
N GLY A 98 7.23 -21.13 -11.31
CA GLY A 98 8.57 -21.73 -11.31
C GLY A 98 9.49 -21.25 -10.18
N GLN A 99 8.99 -20.46 -9.22
CA GLN A 99 9.76 -20.00 -8.05
C GLN A 99 9.05 -20.35 -6.75
N SER A 100 9.80 -20.42 -5.66
CA SER A 100 9.24 -20.59 -4.32
C SER A 100 8.53 -19.32 -3.85
N PRO A 101 7.42 -19.43 -3.10
CA PRO A 101 6.80 -18.27 -2.47
C PRO A 101 7.74 -17.61 -1.46
N ALA A 102 7.61 -16.28 -1.31
CA ALA A 102 8.31 -15.53 -0.29
C ALA A 102 7.37 -14.54 0.39
N ASP A 103 7.49 -14.39 1.71
CA ASP A 103 6.70 -13.46 2.50
C ASP A 103 7.39 -12.10 2.57
N PHE A 104 6.63 -11.03 2.33
CA PHE A 104 7.05 -9.64 2.49
C PHE A 104 6.14 -8.98 3.52
N SER A 105 6.73 -8.42 4.58
CA SER A 105 5.98 -7.69 5.61
C SER A 105 5.73 -6.25 5.20
N LEU A 106 4.54 -5.72 5.54
CA LEU A 106 4.21 -4.32 5.31
C LEU A 106 5.14 -3.43 6.15
N THR A 107 5.84 -2.51 5.50
CA THR A 107 6.77 -1.57 6.16
C THR A 107 6.30 -0.12 6.07
N LYS A 108 5.40 0.19 5.12
CA LYS A 108 4.82 1.52 4.99
C LYS A 108 3.41 1.42 4.43
N LEU A 109 2.49 2.18 5.03
CA LEU A 109 1.13 2.36 4.55
C LEU A 109 0.74 3.83 4.65
N GLU A 110 0.30 4.38 3.53
CA GLU A 110 -0.26 5.73 3.42
C GLU A 110 -1.54 5.67 2.57
N PRO A 111 -2.40 6.68 2.59
CA PRO A 111 -3.57 6.70 1.73
C PRO A 111 -3.21 6.50 0.24
N GLY A 112 -3.55 5.34 -0.28
CA GLY A 112 -3.26 4.96 -1.67
C GLY A 112 -1.82 4.53 -1.95
N MET A 113 -1.03 4.21 -0.94
CA MET A 113 0.32 3.68 -1.10
C MET A 113 0.63 2.63 -0.04
N ALA A 114 1.21 1.51 -0.47
CA ALA A 114 1.68 0.44 0.41
C ALA A 114 3.05 -0.06 -0.06
N VAL A 115 3.93 -0.36 0.91
CA VAL A 115 5.28 -0.88 0.67
C VAL A 115 5.50 -2.10 1.55
N TRP A 116 5.91 -3.19 0.93
CA TRP A 116 6.29 -4.43 1.61
C TRP A 116 7.77 -4.70 1.41
N SER A 117 8.41 -5.30 2.41
CA SER A 117 9.85 -5.59 2.36
C SER A 117 10.17 -6.99 2.85
N ASN A 118 11.16 -7.61 2.20
CA ASN A 118 11.85 -8.80 2.66
C ASN A 118 13.36 -8.63 2.38
N PRO A 119 14.16 -8.10 3.33
CA PRO A 119 15.57 -7.84 3.11
C PRO A 119 16.44 -9.11 3.01
N LYS A 120 15.86 -10.30 3.27
CA LYS A 120 16.53 -11.60 3.11
C LYS A 120 16.28 -12.26 1.75
N HIS A 121 15.35 -11.70 0.95
CA HIS A 121 15.11 -12.16 -0.41
C HIS A 121 16.25 -11.68 -1.32
N ASP A 122 16.52 -12.39 -2.42
CA ASP A 122 17.51 -11.99 -3.41
C ASP A 122 17.04 -10.75 -4.21
N PHE A 123 16.11 -10.92 -5.13
CA PHE A 123 15.43 -9.84 -5.85
C PHE A 123 14.00 -10.26 -6.18
N PRO A 124 13.01 -9.38 -5.93
CA PRO A 124 13.10 -8.07 -5.25
C PRO A 124 13.18 -8.19 -3.73
N GLN A 125 13.67 -7.15 -3.04
CA GLN A 125 13.58 -7.01 -1.59
C GLN A 125 12.46 -6.06 -1.14
N VAL A 126 12.00 -5.22 -2.05
CA VAL A 126 10.90 -4.26 -1.82
C VAL A 126 9.89 -4.36 -2.95
N ILE A 127 8.61 -4.41 -2.58
CA ILE A 127 7.47 -4.35 -3.49
C ILE A 127 6.58 -3.20 -3.04
N SER A 128 6.19 -2.32 -3.93
CA SER A 128 5.31 -1.21 -3.61
C SER A 128 4.22 -1.01 -4.64
N TYR A 129 3.05 -0.60 -4.14
CA TYR A 129 1.91 -0.18 -4.95
C TYR A 129 1.52 1.23 -4.59
N ARG A 130 1.24 2.06 -5.60
CA ARG A 130 0.84 3.45 -5.42
C ARG A 130 -0.27 3.83 -6.40
N ARG A 131 -1.38 4.32 -5.88
CA ARG A 131 -2.44 4.92 -6.68
C ARG A 131 -1.96 6.27 -7.25
N LEU A 132 -2.08 6.45 -8.56
CA LEU A 132 -1.70 7.68 -9.26
C LEU A 132 -2.88 8.61 -9.55
N GLY A 133 -4.11 8.14 -9.33
CA GLY A 133 -5.36 8.84 -9.57
C GLY A 133 -6.54 7.91 -9.31
N SER A 134 -7.72 8.20 -9.88
CA SER A 134 -8.90 7.33 -9.76
C SER A 134 -8.72 5.98 -10.47
N ASP A 135 -8.07 6.01 -11.63
CA ASP A 135 -8.04 4.91 -12.59
C ASP A 135 -6.61 4.49 -13.00
N SER A 136 -5.64 4.80 -12.15
CA SER A 136 -4.24 4.47 -12.42
C SER A 136 -3.52 3.97 -11.17
N LEU A 137 -2.76 2.89 -11.33
CA LEU A 137 -1.97 2.23 -10.31
C LEU A 137 -0.53 2.08 -10.80
N ALA A 138 0.46 2.41 -9.97
CA ALA A 138 1.85 2.06 -10.20
C ALA A 138 2.24 0.90 -9.28
N ALA A 139 2.95 -0.07 -9.84
CA ALA A 139 3.65 -1.10 -9.10
C ALA A 139 5.15 -0.97 -9.35
N ARG A 140 5.94 -1.16 -8.29
CA ARG A 140 7.40 -1.08 -8.34
C ARG A 140 8.01 -2.16 -7.50
N ILE A 141 9.05 -2.76 -8.04
CA ILE A 141 9.91 -3.70 -7.32
C ILE A 141 11.34 -3.16 -7.31
N GLU A 142 12.07 -3.40 -6.24
CA GLU A 142 13.47 -3.01 -6.12
C GLU A 142 14.25 -3.94 -5.18
N GLY A 143 15.55 -3.97 -5.35
CA GLY A 143 16.46 -4.81 -4.56
C GLY A 143 17.90 -4.69 -5.04
N PRO A 144 18.80 -5.55 -4.54
CA PRO A 144 20.18 -5.58 -4.99
C PRO A 144 20.27 -6.00 -6.46
N GLY A 145 21.24 -5.43 -7.16
CA GLY A 145 21.58 -5.74 -8.53
C GLY A 145 23.08 -5.78 -8.72
N PRO A 146 23.57 -6.17 -9.92
CA PRO A 146 25.01 -6.29 -10.19
C PRO A 146 25.80 -5.01 -9.90
N ASP A 147 25.23 -3.85 -10.21
CA ASP A 147 25.87 -2.55 -10.12
C ASP A 147 25.27 -1.67 -9.00
N GLY A 148 24.70 -2.30 -7.95
CA GLY A 148 24.05 -1.60 -6.84
C GLY A 148 22.58 -1.93 -6.75
N THR A 149 21.71 -0.92 -6.54
CA THR A 149 20.26 -1.12 -6.48
C THR A 149 19.66 -1.14 -7.87
N GLN A 150 18.92 -2.19 -8.19
CA GLN A 150 18.08 -2.25 -9.40
C GLN A 150 16.60 -2.11 -9.04
N SER A 151 15.81 -1.62 -9.97
CA SER A 151 14.37 -1.50 -9.81
C SER A 151 13.64 -1.63 -11.16
N SER A 152 12.37 -2.00 -11.09
CA SER A 152 11.45 -1.96 -12.22
C SER A 152 10.13 -1.35 -11.76
N GLU A 153 9.58 -0.46 -12.56
CA GLU A 153 8.26 0.15 -12.33
C GLU A 153 7.39 -0.05 -13.55
N TRP A 154 6.11 -0.28 -13.33
CA TRP A 154 5.09 -0.27 -14.39
C TRP A 154 3.85 0.47 -13.91
N ARG A 155 3.25 1.18 -14.86
CA ARG A 155 2.03 1.97 -14.63
C ARG A 155 0.88 1.34 -15.38
N MET A 156 -0.21 1.15 -14.68
CA MET A 156 -1.37 0.45 -15.20
C MET A 156 -2.60 1.34 -15.13
N GLY A 157 -3.40 1.30 -16.18
CA GLY A 157 -4.75 1.85 -16.20
C GLY A 157 -5.77 0.80 -15.78
N LYS A 158 -6.86 1.26 -15.18
CA LYS A 158 -7.99 0.41 -14.82
C LYS A 158 -8.70 -0.07 -16.08
N VAL A 159 -9.04 -1.36 -16.11
CA VAL A 159 -9.78 -1.98 -17.19
C VAL A 159 -10.99 -2.74 -16.64
N PRO A 160 -12.05 -2.98 -17.46
CA PRO A 160 -13.13 -3.85 -17.04
C PRO A 160 -12.59 -5.25 -16.71
N CYS A 161 -13.01 -5.80 -15.58
CA CYS A 161 -12.74 -7.19 -15.28
C CYS A 161 -13.54 -8.08 -16.24
N VAL A 162 -12.89 -9.09 -16.81
CA VAL A 162 -13.58 -10.06 -17.69
C VAL A 162 -14.59 -10.81 -16.82
N LYS A 163 -15.81 -10.92 -17.32
CA LYS A 163 -16.89 -11.69 -16.69
C LYS A 163 -16.73 -13.15 -16.99
#